data_4eae2598f75f319f03d1f124919f60bf
#
_entry.id   4eae2598f75f319f03d1f124919f60bf
#
_cell.length_a   1.000
_cell.length_b   1.000
_cell.length_c   1.000
_cell.angle_alpha   90.00
_cell.angle_beta   90.00
_cell.angle_gamma   90.00
#
_symmetry.space_group_name_H-M   'P 1'
#
loop_
_entity.id
_entity.type
_entity.pdbx_description
1 polymer ?
#
loop_
_entity_poly.entity_id
_entity_poly.type
_entity_poly.pdbx_seq_one_letter_code
_entity_poly.pdbx_strand_id
1 'polypeptide(L)'
;MKKLVAVCLLLVGCTQAEEKMSEELQAKVLGLHDVLMPQTEQIISLKSKLDSLSTGADSTHVRKLISSLEKADKSMMDWMHHFSVDSLGKMDALTKISYLKKQLEALKNLEKSTDSSVHAAKTYPVK
;
A
#
# COMPACT_ATOMS: atom_id res chain seq x y z
N MET A 1 27.72 -0.88 -42.46
CA MET A 1 28.14 -0.75 -41.04
C MET A 1 27.51 0.45 -40.32
N LYS A 2 27.36 1.63 -40.93
CA LYS A 2 26.73 2.79 -40.24
C LYS A 2 25.27 2.60 -39.83
N LYS A 3 24.48 1.82 -40.55
CA LYS A 3 23.08 1.55 -40.22
C LYS A 3 22.89 0.57 -39.04
N LEU A 4 23.81 -0.33 -38.79
CA LEU A 4 23.80 -1.29 -37.67
C LEU A 4 24.09 -0.59 -36.33
N VAL A 5 24.97 0.42 -36.32
CA VAL A 5 25.32 1.20 -35.13
C VAL A 5 24.12 2.03 -34.64
N ALA A 6 23.32 2.61 -35.57
CA ALA A 6 22.13 3.39 -35.22
C ALA A 6 21.02 2.52 -34.59
N VAL A 7 20.86 1.26 -35.03
CA VAL A 7 19.86 0.34 -34.45
C VAL A 7 20.24 -0.08 -33.02
N CYS A 8 21.53 -0.31 -32.75
CA CYS A 8 21.98 -0.62 -31.38
C CYS A 8 21.77 0.53 -30.38
N LEU A 9 21.93 1.79 -30.82
CA LEU A 9 21.71 2.97 -29.97
C LEU A 9 20.24 3.14 -29.58
N LEU A 10 19.29 2.75 -30.44
CA LEU A 10 17.84 2.81 -30.13
C LEU A 10 17.42 1.74 -29.11
N LEU A 11 18.04 0.57 -29.11
CA LEU A 11 17.74 -0.50 -28.17
C LEU A 11 18.23 -0.17 -26.74
N VAL A 12 19.37 0.48 -26.61
CA VAL A 12 19.92 0.91 -25.32
C VAL A 12 19.04 2.00 -24.67
N GLY A 13 18.48 2.91 -25.47
CA GLY A 13 17.60 3.96 -24.97
C GLY A 13 16.28 3.44 -24.39
N CYS A 14 15.70 2.38 -24.96
CA CYS A 14 14.47 1.77 -24.44
C CYS A 14 14.69 1.08 -23.08
N THR A 15 15.76 0.35 -22.90
CA THR A 15 16.07 -0.34 -21.64
C THR A 15 16.35 0.62 -20.49
N GLN A 16 17.00 1.75 -20.75
CA GLN A 16 17.24 2.78 -19.73
C GLN A 16 15.93 3.48 -19.29
N ALA A 17 15.00 3.72 -20.21
CA ALA A 17 13.72 4.31 -19.89
C ALA A 17 12.87 3.38 -19.02
N GLU A 18 12.88 2.08 -19.30
CA GLU A 18 12.17 1.06 -18.50
C GLU A 18 12.78 0.92 -17.10
N GLU A 19 14.10 0.88 -16.98
CA GLU A 19 14.78 0.81 -15.69
C GLU A 19 14.41 2.03 -14.83
N LYS A 20 14.51 3.24 -15.36
CA LYS A 20 14.12 4.46 -14.67
C LYS A 20 12.65 4.44 -14.23
N MET A 21 11.74 3.97 -15.09
CA MET A 21 10.32 3.83 -14.73
C MET A 21 10.12 2.85 -13.57
N SER A 22 10.85 1.74 -13.55
CA SER A 22 10.77 0.77 -12.47
C SER A 22 11.26 1.34 -11.13
N GLU A 23 12.34 2.11 -11.14
CA GLU A 23 12.86 2.79 -9.96
C GLU A 23 11.87 3.83 -9.41
N GLU A 24 11.27 4.64 -10.28
CA GLU A 24 10.24 5.61 -9.89
C GLU A 24 9.00 4.93 -9.29
N LEU A 25 8.56 3.82 -9.86
CA LEU A 25 7.43 3.05 -9.32
C LEU A 25 7.76 2.42 -7.97
N GLN A 26 8.95 1.87 -7.83
CA GLN A 26 9.42 1.32 -6.55
C GLN A 26 9.44 2.40 -5.46
N ALA A 27 9.98 3.57 -5.78
CA ALA A 27 10.00 4.71 -4.85
C ALA A 27 8.57 5.14 -4.46
N LYS A 28 7.61 5.14 -5.39
CA LYS A 28 6.20 5.43 -5.10
C LYS A 28 5.54 4.39 -4.20
N VAL A 29 5.81 3.10 -4.45
CA VAL A 29 5.28 2.00 -3.61
C VAL A 29 5.80 2.12 -2.19
N LEU A 30 7.10 2.27 -2.02
CA LEU A 30 7.72 2.38 -0.70
C LEU A 30 7.28 3.68 0.01
N GLY A 31 7.24 4.80 -0.71
CA GLY A 31 6.78 6.08 -0.14
C GLY A 31 5.33 6.04 0.33
N LEU A 32 4.43 5.39 -0.40
CA LEU A 32 3.04 5.23 0.03
C LEU A 32 2.91 4.29 1.24
N HIS A 33 3.68 3.19 1.26
CA HIS A 33 3.78 2.33 2.44
C HIS A 33 4.21 3.11 3.68
N ASP A 34 5.25 3.94 3.57
CA ASP A 34 5.78 4.74 4.68
C ASP A 34 4.78 5.78 5.19
N VAL A 35 3.92 6.31 4.30
CA VAL A 35 2.81 7.21 4.69
C VAL A 35 1.71 6.46 5.44
N LEU A 36 1.45 5.19 5.08
CA LEU A 36 0.40 4.38 5.68
C LEU A 36 0.78 3.78 7.03
N MET A 37 2.06 3.50 7.27
CA MET A 37 2.52 2.85 8.51
C MET A 37 2.11 3.59 9.80
N PRO A 38 2.23 4.92 9.90
CA PRO A 38 1.75 5.64 11.10
C PRO A 38 0.25 5.50 11.34
N GLN A 39 -0.56 5.28 10.29
CA GLN A 39 -2.00 5.06 10.44
C GLN A 39 -2.30 3.70 11.07
N THR A 40 -1.46 2.69 10.82
CA THR A 40 -1.55 1.38 11.47
C THR A 40 -1.39 1.49 12.99
N GLU A 41 -0.47 2.31 13.46
CA GLU A 41 -0.31 2.59 14.90
C GLU A 41 -1.57 3.27 15.48
N GLN A 42 -2.20 4.18 14.74
CA GLN A 42 -3.46 4.80 15.14
C GLN A 42 -4.60 3.79 15.25
N ILE A 43 -4.64 2.77 14.38
CA ILE A 43 -5.64 1.69 14.43
C ILE A 43 -5.60 0.99 15.78
N ILE A 44 -4.42 0.64 16.28
CA ILE A 44 -4.25 -0.03 17.59
C ILE A 44 -4.86 0.82 18.72
N SER A 45 -4.55 2.11 18.74
CA SER A 45 -5.06 3.04 19.75
C SER A 45 -6.59 3.22 19.65
N LEU A 46 -7.12 3.37 18.44
CA LEU A 46 -8.56 3.52 18.20
C LEU A 46 -9.35 2.27 18.58
N LYS A 47 -8.82 1.09 18.28
CA LYS A 47 -9.43 -0.19 18.71
C LYS A 47 -9.53 -0.27 20.22
N SER A 48 -8.45 -0.01 20.94
CA SER A 48 -8.44 -0.04 22.40
C SER A 48 -9.48 0.93 23.00
N LYS A 49 -9.60 2.12 22.42
CA LYS A 49 -10.61 3.10 22.82
C LYS A 49 -12.04 2.60 22.56
N LEU A 50 -12.30 2.04 21.39
CA LEU A 50 -13.61 1.51 21.02
C LEU A 50 -13.99 0.27 21.84
N ASP A 51 -13.04 -0.60 22.14
CA ASP A 51 -13.26 -1.79 22.96
C ASP A 51 -13.82 -1.42 24.35
N SER A 52 -13.34 -0.33 24.95
CA SER A 52 -13.87 0.16 26.23
C SER A 52 -15.34 0.62 26.15
N LEU A 53 -15.85 0.90 24.94
CA LEU A 53 -17.22 1.34 24.69
C LEU A 53 -18.14 0.20 24.18
N SER A 54 -17.59 -0.99 23.99
CA SER A 54 -18.30 -2.10 23.32
C SER A 54 -19.43 -2.74 24.14
N THR A 55 -19.59 -2.36 25.41
CA THR A 55 -20.62 -2.89 26.34
C THR A 55 -21.88 -2.03 26.45
N GLY A 56 -21.93 -0.89 25.75
CA GLY A 56 -23.04 0.07 25.79
C GLY A 56 -24.18 -0.24 24.80
N ALA A 57 -25.16 0.67 24.75
CA ALA A 57 -26.32 0.59 23.87
C ALA A 57 -25.95 0.51 22.37
N ASP A 58 -24.85 1.14 21.99
CA ASP A 58 -24.34 1.15 20.60
C ASP A 58 -23.30 0.07 20.32
N SER A 59 -23.25 -1.00 21.13
CA SER A 59 -22.23 -2.07 21.02
C SER A 59 -22.11 -2.70 19.62
N THR A 60 -23.22 -2.79 18.89
CA THR A 60 -23.20 -3.33 17.50
C THR A 60 -22.49 -2.39 16.54
N HIS A 61 -22.71 -1.08 16.66
CA HIS A 61 -22.02 -0.09 15.82
C HIS A 61 -20.53 -0.03 16.15
N VAL A 62 -20.19 0.00 17.43
CA VAL A 62 -18.79 -0.04 17.90
C VAL A 62 -18.05 -1.27 17.38
N ARG A 63 -18.66 -2.47 17.46
CA ARG A 63 -18.05 -3.69 16.90
C ARG A 63 -17.82 -3.62 15.39
N LYS A 64 -18.70 -2.96 14.64
CA LYS A 64 -18.50 -2.74 13.19
C LYS A 64 -17.30 -1.84 12.92
N LEU A 65 -17.11 -0.78 13.72
CA LEU A 65 -15.94 0.10 13.60
C LEU A 65 -14.65 -0.66 13.91
N ILE A 66 -14.63 -1.44 14.98
CA ILE A 66 -13.49 -2.30 15.35
C ILE A 66 -13.16 -3.26 14.23
N SER A 67 -14.16 -3.99 13.70
CA SER A 67 -13.97 -4.93 12.60
C SER A 67 -13.42 -4.27 11.33
N SER A 68 -13.85 -3.03 11.03
CA SER A 68 -13.33 -2.27 9.89
C SER A 68 -11.86 -1.89 10.07
N LEU A 69 -11.46 -1.47 11.27
CA LEU A 69 -10.07 -1.19 11.63
C LEU A 69 -9.20 -2.46 11.54
N GLU A 70 -9.69 -3.58 12.08
CA GLU A 70 -8.98 -4.87 12.01
C GLU A 70 -8.76 -5.35 10.58
N LYS A 71 -9.76 -5.17 9.73
CA LYS A 71 -9.64 -5.50 8.30
C LYS A 71 -8.58 -4.64 7.61
N ALA A 72 -8.51 -3.35 7.92
CA ALA A 72 -7.50 -2.45 7.35
C ALA A 72 -6.10 -2.85 7.81
N ASP A 73 -5.91 -3.09 9.10
CA ASP A 73 -4.64 -3.56 9.69
C ASP A 73 -4.19 -4.88 9.08
N LYS A 74 -5.07 -5.88 9.07
CA LYS A 74 -4.78 -7.19 8.46
C LYS A 74 -4.39 -7.07 6.98
N SER A 75 -5.09 -6.23 6.22
CA SER A 75 -4.80 -6.05 4.80
C SER A 75 -3.42 -5.43 4.56
N MET A 76 -2.96 -4.52 5.42
CA MET A 76 -1.60 -3.99 5.38
C MET A 76 -0.57 -5.07 5.72
N MET A 77 -0.81 -5.86 6.76
CA MET A 77 0.08 -6.97 7.13
C MET A 77 0.18 -8.00 6.01
N ASP A 78 -0.95 -8.38 5.40
CA ASP A 78 -1.00 -9.31 4.28
C ASP A 78 -0.22 -8.75 3.08
N TRP A 79 -0.37 -7.45 2.77
CA TRP A 79 0.40 -6.82 1.71
C TRP A 79 1.91 -6.86 1.99
N MET A 80 2.35 -6.51 3.20
CA MET A 80 3.77 -6.56 3.59
C MET A 80 4.36 -7.98 3.49
N HIS A 81 3.60 -9.00 3.84
CA HIS A 81 4.05 -10.39 3.71
C HIS A 81 4.23 -10.85 2.25
N HIS A 82 3.44 -10.29 1.33
CA HIS A 82 3.50 -10.67 -0.09
C HIS A 82 4.43 -9.78 -0.91
N PHE A 83 4.70 -8.56 -0.45
CA PHE A 83 5.63 -7.66 -1.12
C PHE A 83 7.07 -8.02 -0.77
N SER A 84 7.87 -8.33 -1.79
CA SER A 84 9.28 -8.70 -1.59
C SER A 84 10.19 -7.84 -2.47
N VAL A 85 11.00 -7.01 -1.82
CA VAL A 85 12.02 -6.21 -2.50
C VAL A 85 13.08 -7.11 -3.14
N ASP A 86 13.44 -8.21 -2.48
CA ASP A 86 14.43 -9.17 -3.01
C ASP A 86 13.97 -9.83 -4.33
N SER A 87 12.66 -10.02 -4.49
CA SER A 87 12.09 -10.55 -5.73
C SER A 87 12.22 -9.60 -6.90
N LEU A 88 12.27 -8.27 -6.66
CA LEU A 88 12.41 -7.26 -7.71
C LEU A 88 13.74 -7.37 -8.45
N GLY A 89 14.81 -7.72 -7.74
CA GLY A 89 16.14 -7.92 -8.34
C GLY A 89 16.23 -9.09 -9.32
N LYS A 90 15.26 -10.01 -9.28
CA LYS A 90 15.19 -11.20 -10.14
C LYS A 90 14.27 -11.01 -11.34
N MET A 91 13.54 -9.90 -11.43
CA MET A 91 12.60 -9.60 -12.51
C MET A 91 13.30 -8.82 -13.62
N ASP A 92 12.94 -9.11 -14.87
CA ASP A 92 13.24 -8.19 -15.98
C ASP A 92 12.45 -6.86 -15.82
N ALA A 93 12.88 -5.82 -16.53
CA ALA A 93 12.34 -4.47 -16.35
C ALA A 93 10.82 -4.38 -16.59
N LEU A 94 10.29 -5.03 -17.62
CA LEU A 94 8.86 -5.00 -17.95
C LEU A 94 8.01 -5.75 -16.90
N THR A 95 8.47 -6.92 -16.46
CA THR A 95 7.83 -7.69 -15.39
C THR A 95 7.82 -6.90 -14.08
N LYS A 96 8.95 -6.26 -13.74
CA LYS A 96 9.09 -5.40 -12.56
C LYS A 96 8.11 -4.22 -12.60
N ILE A 97 8.00 -3.53 -13.73
CA ILE A 97 7.05 -2.42 -13.93
C ILE A 97 5.60 -2.90 -13.73
N SER A 98 5.24 -4.02 -14.34
CA SER A 98 3.89 -4.58 -14.22
C SER A 98 3.56 -4.96 -12.77
N TYR A 99 4.49 -5.61 -12.09
CA TYR A 99 4.37 -5.97 -10.67
C TYR A 99 4.21 -4.73 -9.79
N LEU A 100 5.09 -3.74 -9.93
CA LEU A 100 5.06 -2.51 -9.12
C LEU A 100 3.79 -1.69 -9.34
N LYS A 101 3.26 -1.63 -10.56
CA LYS A 101 1.96 -0.99 -10.84
C LYS A 101 0.82 -1.65 -10.06
N LYS A 102 0.79 -2.99 -10.02
CA LYS A 102 -0.21 -3.75 -9.23
C LYS A 102 -0.05 -3.49 -7.74
N GLN A 103 1.20 -3.45 -7.24
CA GLN A 103 1.46 -3.16 -5.82
C GLN A 103 1.06 -1.74 -5.44
N LEU A 104 1.32 -0.76 -6.30
CA LEU A 104 0.91 0.62 -6.08
C LEU A 104 -0.62 0.76 -6.05
N GLU A 105 -1.33 0.07 -6.93
CA GLU A 105 -2.79 0.06 -6.93
C GLU A 105 -3.36 -0.61 -5.66
N ALA A 106 -2.78 -1.72 -5.25
CA ALA A 106 -3.16 -2.39 -4.00
C ALA A 106 -2.98 -1.46 -2.78
N LEU A 107 -1.85 -0.75 -2.68
CA LEU A 107 -1.61 0.22 -1.62
C LEU A 107 -2.56 1.42 -1.66
N LYS A 108 -2.94 1.93 -2.83
CA LYS A 108 -3.96 3.00 -2.95
C LYS A 108 -5.33 2.54 -2.46
N ASN A 109 -5.69 1.29 -2.72
CA ASN A 109 -6.94 0.72 -2.19
C ASN A 109 -6.87 0.55 -0.67
N LEU A 110 -5.71 0.14 -0.15
CA LEU A 110 -5.44 0.08 1.29
C LEU A 110 -5.52 1.46 1.94
N GLU A 111 -4.90 2.47 1.36
CA GLU A 111 -4.98 3.86 1.82
C GLU A 111 -6.43 4.29 1.97
N LYS A 112 -7.23 4.14 0.92
CA LYS A 112 -8.64 4.51 0.93
C LYS A 112 -9.45 3.79 2.02
N SER A 113 -9.24 2.49 2.21
CA SER A 113 -9.95 1.71 3.23
C SER A 113 -9.47 2.06 4.64
N THR A 114 -8.18 2.30 4.83
CA THR A 114 -7.58 2.71 6.11
C THR A 114 -8.07 4.09 6.52
N ASP A 115 -8.00 5.06 5.61
CA ASP A 115 -8.50 6.43 5.85
C ASP A 115 -9.97 6.44 6.24
N SER A 116 -10.80 5.68 5.52
CA SER A 116 -12.23 5.55 5.81
C SER A 116 -12.48 4.95 7.18
N SER A 117 -11.78 3.87 7.54
CA SER A 117 -11.94 3.19 8.83
C SER A 117 -11.46 4.04 10.00
N VAL A 118 -10.31 4.68 9.86
CA VAL A 118 -9.72 5.58 10.86
C VAL A 118 -10.61 6.81 11.06
N HIS A 119 -11.09 7.42 9.97
CA HIS A 119 -12.00 8.57 10.06
C HIS A 119 -13.29 8.21 10.78
N ALA A 120 -13.94 7.12 10.42
CA ALA A 120 -15.16 6.67 11.07
C ALA A 120 -14.97 6.41 12.58
N ALA A 121 -13.85 5.78 12.96
CA ALA A 121 -13.52 5.54 14.35
C ALA A 121 -13.22 6.82 15.15
N LYS A 122 -12.51 7.78 14.54
CA LYS A 122 -12.19 9.08 15.18
C LYS A 122 -13.41 9.96 15.40
N THR A 123 -14.37 9.91 14.49
CA THR A 123 -15.58 10.75 14.54
C THR A 123 -16.70 10.12 15.36
N TYR A 124 -16.52 8.90 15.85
CA TYR A 124 -17.51 8.27 16.74
C TYR A 124 -17.59 9.05 18.08
N PRO A 125 -18.79 9.54 18.46
CA PRO A 125 -18.95 10.33 19.68
C PRO A 125 -18.77 9.46 20.92
N VAL A 126 -17.74 9.76 21.70
CA VAL A 126 -17.59 9.20 23.06
C VAL A 126 -18.49 10.03 23.98
N LYS A 127 -19.64 9.48 24.36
CA LYS A 127 -20.51 10.06 25.37
C LYS A 127 -20.05 9.68 26.77
#